data_45792ae8951f4577aba167276b2f715d
#
_entry.id   45792ae8951f4577aba167276b2f715d
#
_cell.length_a   1.000
_cell.length_b   1.000
_cell.length_c   1.000
_cell.angle_alpha   90.00
_cell.angle_beta   90.00
_cell.angle_gamma   90.00
#
_symmetry.space_group_name_H-M   'P 1'
#
loop_
_entity.id
_entity.type
_entity.pdbx_description
1 polymer ?
#
loop_
_entity_poly.entity_id
_entity_poly.type
_entity_poly.pdbx_seq_one_letter_code
_entity_poly.pdbx_strand_id
1 'polypeptide(L)'
;MPGWAIVLVVVGLLGVLTLQDLTQRRHAIRRVYPLVGRLRYLVERVGPERRQYIVTNDLEERPFNRAQRSWVYQNAKGVDSAVGFGTQRDPSAPGSFHFLPSPFPTLTGEAPEDPHPVVIGRGRPRPFVVRSRVNIAPMSFGALSAAAVTALAEGAAAAGAYINTGEGGLSPYHLSGGGDVVFQIGPAKYGVRTPEGDLDWARVEQWGRHSQVRAFEVKLSQGAKPGKGGILPAAKVSEEIAGIRGIPAGHSSHSPPRFTAFSDVRGLIDFVERMRALVPVPVGVKVALGEAGFIDELAAELAHTGRGPDYISVDGAEGGTGAAPL
;
A
#
# COMPACT_ATOMS: atom_id res chain seq x y z
N MET A 1 19.11 11.90 -48.56
CA MET A 1 20.57 11.93 -48.22
C MET A 1 21.24 10.78 -48.94
N PRO A 2 22.40 10.93 -49.53
CA PRO A 2 23.13 9.81 -50.14
C PRO A 2 23.54 8.79 -49.05
N GLY A 3 23.48 7.49 -49.37
CA GLY A 3 23.71 6.42 -48.42
C GLY A 3 25.03 6.48 -47.63
N TRP A 4 26.08 7.00 -48.27
CA TRP A 4 27.40 7.19 -47.60
C TRP A 4 27.36 8.23 -46.48
N ALA A 5 26.48 9.27 -46.57
CA ALA A 5 26.32 10.27 -45.53
C ALA A 5 25.71 9.64 -44.25
N ILE A 6 24.76 8.73 -44.42
CA ILE A 6 24.17 7.97 -43.29
C ILE A 6 25.24 7.10 -42.61
N VAL A 7 26.06 6.43 -43.40
CA VAL A 7 27.17 5.59 -42.86
C VAL A 7 28.16 6.44 -42.06
N LEU A 8 28.56 7.59 -42.56
CA LEU A 8 29.48 8.50 -41.83
C LEU A 8 28.87 9.00 -40.53
N VAL A 9 27.59 9.35 -40.52
CA VAL A 9 26.88 9.76 -39.27
C VAL A 9 26.86 8.60 -38.24
N VAL A 10 26.55 7.38 -38.67
CA VAL A 10 26.54 6.23 -37.80
C VAL A 10 27.93 5.94 -37.23
N VAL A 11 28.97 5.95 -38.09
CA VAL A 11 30.35 5.72 -37.63
C VAL A 11 30.80 6.82 -36.68
N GLY A 12 30.45 8.09 -36.96
CA GLY A 12 30.75 9.20 -36.05
C GLY A 12 30.07 9.05 -34.69
N LEU A 13 28.80 8.67 -34.65
CA LEU A 13 28.04 8.41 -33.43
C LEU A 13 28.66 7.25 -32.62
N LEU A 14 29.02 6.15 -33.30
CA LEU A 14 29.69 5.02 -32.63
C LEU A 14 31.05 5.42 -32.07
N GLY A 15 31.81 6.25 -32.80
CA GLY A 15 33.10 6.81 -32.33
C GLY A 15 32.94 7.64 -31.06
N VAL A 16 31.95 8.56 -31.03
CA VAL A 16 31.64 9.37 -29.83
C VAL A 16 31.22 8.50 -28.66
N LEU A 17 30.35 7.51 -28.88
CA LEU A 17 29.92 6.60 -27.85
C LEU A 17 31.08 5.75 -27.28
N THR A 18 31.98 5.30 -28.16
CA THR A 18 33.19 4.56 -27.76
C THR A 18 34.10 5.42 -26.91
N LEU A 19 34.35 6.65 -27.32
CA LEU A 19 35.20 7.59 -26.56
C LEU A 19 34.57 7.88 -25.19
N GLN A 20 33.27 8.09 -25.12
CA GLN A 20 32.55 8.28 -23.87
C GLN A 20 32.68 7.05 -22.96
N ASP A 21 32.59 5.85 -23.50
CA ASP A 21 32.72 4.61 -22.71
C ASP A 21 34.12 4.43 -22.16
N LEU A 22 35.17 4.77 -22.94
CA LEU A 22 36.55 4.68 -22.52
C LEU A 22 36.92 5.71 -21.45
N THR A 23 36.36 6.91 -21.51
CA THR A 23 36.74 8.04 -20.63
C THR A 23 35.95 8.09 -19.32
N GLN A 24 34.71 7.55 -19.28
CA GLN A 24 33.91 7.53 -18.07
C GLN A 24 34.50 6.60 -16.99
N ARG A 25 34.22 6.91 -15.69
CA ARG A 25 34.80 6.19 -14.54
C ARG A 25 33.77 5.39 -13.73
N ARG A 26 32.47 5.50 -14.06
CA ARG A 26 31.38 4.89 -13.29
C ARG A 26 31.15 3.40 -13.57
N HIS A 27 31.41 2.96 -14.81
CA HIS A 27 31.07 1.63 -15.27
C HIS A 27 32.28 0.92 -15.85
N ALA A 28 32.94 0.08 -15.04
CA ALA A 28 34.16 -0.63 -15.44
C ALA A 28 33.94 -1.48 -16.71
N ILE A 29 32.80 -2.17 -16.84
CA ILE A 29 32.48 -3.03 -17.99
C ILE A 29 32.36 -2.22 -19.29
N ARG A 30 31.75 -1.02 -19.26
CA ARG A 30 31.66 -0.17 -20.44
C ARG A 30 33.03 0.34 -20.88
N ARG A 31 33.95 0.57 -19.93
CA ARG A 31 35.31 0.99 -20.22
C ARG A 31 36.16 -0.14 -20.82
N VAL A 32 35.95 -1.38 -20.35
CA VAL A 32 36.67 -2.56 -20.86
C VAL A 32 36.12 -3.03 -22.19
N TYR A 33 34.79 -2.94 -22.36
CA TYR A 33 34.06 -3.36 -23.56
C TYR A 33 33.18 -2.20 -24.07
N PRO A 34 33.77 -1.19 -24.76
CA PRO A 34 33.02 -0.07 -25.30
C PRO A 34 31.91 -0.55 -26.23
N LEU A 35 30.78 0.15 -26.28
CA LEU A 35 29.55 -0.17 -27.01
C LEU A 35 28.87 -1.47 -26.53
N VAL A 36 29.56 -2.61 -26.55
CA VAL A 36 28.99 -3.92 -26.15
C VAL A 36 28.61 -3.91 -24.67
N GLY A 37 29.39 -3.28 -23.83
CA GLY A 37 29.09 -3.12 -22.40
C GLY A 37 27.78 -2.39 -22.13
N ARG A 38 27.30 -1.55 -23.05
CA ARG A 38 25.99 -0.87 -22.95
C ARG A 38 24.83 -1.87 -23.06
N LEU A 39 24.96 -2.89 -23.89
CA LEU A 39 23.94 -3.95 -24.05
C LEU A 39 23.69 -4.68 -22.73
N ARG A 40 24.75 -4.95 -21.97
CA ARG A 40 24.61 -5.56 -20.63
C ARG A 40 23.72 -4.70 -19.74
N TYR A 41 23.97 -3.39 -19.63
CA TYR A 41 23.16 -2.50 -18.78
C TYR A 41 21.73 -2.33 -19.31
N LEU A 42 21.53 -2.41 -20.63
CA LEU A 42 20.19 -2.45 -21.21
C LEU A 42 19.44 -3.71 -20.75
N VAL A 43 20.09 -4.89 -20.84
CA VAL A 43 19.52 -6.17 -20.40
C VAL A 43 19.26 -6.16 -18.90
N GLU A 44 20.18 -5.61 -18.09
CA GLU A 44 19.95 -5.45 -16.65
C GLU A 44 18.76 -4.53 -16.33
N ARG A 45 18.58 -3.46 -17.10
CA ARG A 45 17.48 -2.50 -16.93
C ARG A 45 16.12 -3.13 -17.21
N VAL A 46 16.01 -3.98 -18.21
CA VAL A 46 14.77 -4.72 -18.53
C VAL A 46 14.71 -6.10 -17.86
N GLY A 47 15.71 -6.43 -17.08
CA GLY A 47 15.84 -7.71 -16.36
C GLY A 47 14.68 -8.00 -15.40
N PRO A 48 14.26 -7.05 -14.55
CA PRO A 48 13.15 -7.25 -13.63
C PRO A 48 11.86 -7.65 -14.33
N GLU A 49 11.51 -6.95 -15.42
CA GLU A 49 10.31 -7.23 -16.20
C GLU A 49 10.38 -8.59 -16.90
N ARG A 50 11.54 -8.92 -17.49
CA ARG A 50 11.75 -10.25 -18.10
C ARG A 50 11.66 -11.35 -17.06
N ARG A 51 12.26 -11.17 -15.90
CA ARG A 51 12.19 -12.13 -14.81
C ARG A 51 10.76 -12.33 -14.34
N GLN A 52 10.03 -11.24 -14.18
CA GLN A 52 8.66 -11.24 -13.68
C GLN A 52 7.68 -11.93 -14.65
N TYR A 53 7.86 -11.76 -15.98
CA TYR A 53 6.86 -12.20 -16.96
C TYR A 53 7.27 -13.43 -17.77
N ILE A 54 8.57 -13.75 -17.85
CA ILE A 54 9.06 -14.76 -18.82
C ILE A 54 9.95 -15.84 -18.17
N VAL A 55 10.85 -15.45 -17.26
CA VAL A 55 11.95 -16.33 -16.82
C VAL A 55 11.62 -17.13 -15.56
N THR A 56 10.75 -16.61 -14.68
CA THR A 56 10.36 -17.29 -13.43
C THR A 56 9.33 -18.38 -13.67
N ASN A 57 9.45 -19.49 -12.92
CA ASN A 57 8.40 -20.51 -12.89
C ASN A 57 7.16 -20.02 -12.14
N ASP A 58 6.07 -20.80 -12.20
CA ASP A 58 4.76 -20.37 -11.71
C ASP A 58 4.68 -20.22 -10.19
N LEU A 59 5.59 -20.82 -9.42
CA LEU A 59 5.49 -20.91 -7.96
C LEU A 59 6.61 -20.22 -7.17
N GLU A 60 7.71 -19.81 -7.82
CA GLU A 60 8.92 -19.34 -7.10
C GLU A 60 9.02 -17.84 -6.90
N GLU A 61 8.30 -17.03 -7.67
CA GLU A 61 8.44 -15.58 -7.61
C GLU A 61 7.84 -14.97 -6.33
N ARG A 62 8.46 -13.92 -5.83
CA ARG A 62 8.04 -13.18 -4.65
C ARG A 62 7.73 -11.71 -5.00
N PRO A 63 6.82 -11.02 -4.32
CA PRO A 63 5.90 -11.47 -3.25
C PRO A 63 4.72 -12.29 -3.78
N PHE A 64 4.36 -12.17 -5.07
CA PHE A 64 3.28 -12.91 -5.73
C PHE A 64 3.86 -13.67 -6.92
N ASN A 65 3.70 -14.98 -6.91
CA ASN A 65 4.12 -15.82 -8.03
C ASN A 65 3.17 -15.69 -9.23
N ARG A 66 3.58 -16.24 -10.37
CA ARG A 66 2.80 -16.18 -11.61
C ARG A 66 1.41 -16.80 -11.46
N ALA A 67 1.29 -17.92 -10.78
CA ALA A 67 0.01 -18.60 -10.58
C ALA A 67 -0.98 -17.70 -9.82
N GLN A 68 -0.53 -17.02 -8.76
CA GLN A 68 -1.35 -16.07 -8.01
C GLN A 68 -1.78 -14.88 -8.89
N ARG A 69 -0.86 -14.30 -9.67
CA ARG A 69 -1.18 -13.19 -10.58
C ARG A 69 -2.15 -13.63 -11.68
N SER A 70 -1.94 -14.81 -12.28
CA SER A 70 -2.83 -15.35 -13.30
C SER A 70 -4.24 -15.56 -12.77
N TRP A 71 -4.37 -16.05 -11.54
CA TRP A 71 -5.66 -16.20 -10.88
C TRP A 71 -6.40 -14.84 -10.74
N VAL A 72 -5.69 -13.79 -10.34
CA VAL A 72 -6.28 -12.42 -10.27
C VAL A 72 -6.74 -11.95 -11.64
N TYR A 73 -5.91 -12.10 -12.68
CA TYR A 73 -6.28 -11.70 -14.04
C TYR A 73 -7.46 -12.48 -14.61
N GLN A 74 -7.54 -13.77 -14.34
CA GLN A 74 -8.65 -14.62 -14.78
C GLN A 74 -9.97 -14.17 -14.13
N ASN A 75 -9.95 -13.96 -12.81
CA ASN A 75 -11.13 -13.47 -12.08
C ASN A 75 -11.54 -12.06 -12.55
N ALA A 76 -10.59 -11.14 -12.74
CA ALA A 76 -10.87 -9.80 -13.24
C ALA A 76 -11.49 -9.79 -14.65
N LYS A 77 -11.20 -10.80 -15.46
CA LYS A 77 -11.77 -10.98 -16.81
C LYS A 77 -13.02 -11.83 -16.84
N GLY A 78 -13.41 -12.44 -15.73
CA GLY A 78 -14.55 -13.37 -15.66
C GLY A 78 -14.36 -14.61 -16.52
N VAL A 79 -13.11 -15.06 -16.75
CA VAL A 79 -12.83 -16.27 -17.51
C VAL A 79 -12.78 -17.49 -16.58
N ASP A 80 -13.20 -18.65 -17.09
CA ASP A 80 -13.12 -19.90 -16.34
C ASP A 80 -11.66 -20.21 -15.98
N SER A 81 -11.42 -20.52 -14.71
CA SER A 81 -10.10 -20.84 -14.15
C SER A 81 -9.94 -22.35 -13.87
N ALA A 82 -10.80 -23.18 -14.45
CA ALA A 82 -10.70 -24.64 -14.28
C ALA A 82 -9.38 -25.16 -14.82
N VAL A 83 -8.65 -25.91 -13.99
CA VAL A 83 -7.37 -26.54 -14.33
C VAL A 83 -7.53 -28.06 -14.28
N GLY A 84 -7.13 -28.73 -15.35
CA GLY A 84 -7.10 -30.20 -15.38
C GLY A 84 -6.06 -30.77 -14.41
N PHE A 85 -6.20 -32.03 -14.04
CA PHE A 85 -5.25 -32.81 -13.23
C PHE A 85 -5.05 -32.37 -11.76
N GLY A 86 -5.96 -31.65 -11.16
CA GLY A 86 -5.95 -31.37 -9.73
C GLY A 86 -4.99 -30.23 -9.33
N THR A 87 -4.46 -30.31 -8.11
CA THR A 87 -3.67 -29.22 -7.55
C THR A 87 -2.27 -29.12 -8.15
N GLN A 88 -1.82 -27.89 -8.40
CA GLN A 88 -0.44 -27.55 -8.77
C GLN A 88 0.43 -27.23 -7.54
N ARG A 89 -0.14 -27.26 -6.34
CA ARG A 89 0.56 -27.00 -5.08
C ARG A 89 0.94 -28.32 -4.42
N ASP A 90 2.02 -28.31 -3.65
CA ASP A 90 2.35 -29.40 -2.76
C ASP A 90 1.48 -29.30 -1.49
N PRO A 91 0.44 -30.13 -1.35
CA PRO A 91 -0.42 -30.10 -0.18
C PRO A 91 0.26 -30.65 1.08
N SER A 92 1.39 -31.34 0.96
CA SER A 92 2.14 -31.92 2.06
C SER A 92 3.24 -30.99 2.58
N ALA A 93 3.47 -29.82 1.93
CA ALA A 93 4.49 -28.89 2.36
C ALA A 93 4.19 -28.33 3.77
N PRO A 94 5.21 -28.14 4.64
CA PRO A 94 5.03 -27.53 5.94
C PRO A 94 4.33 -26.16 5.82
N GLY A 95 3.28 -25.93 6.63
CA GLY A 95 2.48 -24.73 6.58
C GLY A 95 1.35 -24.74 5.54
N SER A 96 1.19 -25.83 4.78
CA SER A 96 0.01 -26.02 3.94
C SER A 96 -1.24 -26.22 4.80
N PHE A 97 -2.35 -25.72 4.30
CA PHE A 97 -3.66 -25.94 4.91
C PHE A 97 -4.68 -26.34 3.85
N HIS A 98 -5.68 -27.09 4.26
CA HIS A 98 -6.77 -27.58 3.40
C HIS A 98 -8.10 -27.22 4.00
N PHE A 99 -9.08 -26.95 3.14
CA PHE A 99 -10.48 -27.02 3.54
C PHE A 99 -10.88 -28.48 3.67
N LEU A 100 -11.49 -28.84 4.80
CA LEU A 100 -12.04 -30.17 4.97
C LEU A 100 -13.28 -30.31 4.09
N PRO A 101 -13.34 -31.31 3.20
CA PRO A 101 -14.53 -31.52 2.39
C PRO A 101 -15.69 -32.01 3.26
N SER A 102 -16.89 -31.52 2.97
CA SER A 102 -18.13 -32.04 3.53
C SER A 102 -18.77 -33.02 2.56
N PRO A 103 -19.34 -34.15 3.03
CA PRO A 103 -20.16 -35.02 2.21
C PRO A 103 -21.46 -34.31 1.73
N PHE A 104 -21.89 -33.30 2.47
CA PHE A 104 -23.08 -32.50 2.20
C PHE A 104 -22.70 -31.01 2.18
N PRO A 105 -22.03 -30.51 1.11
CA PRO A 105 -21.65 -29.10 1.04
C PRO A 105 -22.87 -28.22 0.83
N THR A 106 -22.81 -27.00 1.35
CA THR A 106 -23.80 -25.97 1.02
C THR A 106 -23.74 -25.66 -0.48
N LEU A 107 -24.87 -25.69 -1.15
CA LEU A 107 -24.93 -25.40 -2.58
C LEU A 107 -24.82 -23.91 -2.86
N THR A 108 -24.32 -23.56 -4.05
CA THR A 108 -24.31 -22.19 -4.54
C THR A 108 -25.76 -21.68 -4.59
N GLY A 109 -26.06 -20.60 -3.89
CA GLY A 109 -27.42 -20.06 -3.75
C GLY A 109 -28.12 -20.43 -2.45
N GLU A 110 -27.65 -21.45 -1.73
CA GLU A 110 -28.08 -21.76 -0.36
C GLU A 110 -27.19 -21.09 0.69
N ALA A 111 -26.00 -20.59 0.27
CA ALA A 111 -25.13 -19.85 1.17
C ALA A 111 -25.85 -18.55 1.59
N PRO A 112 -26.08 -18.33 2.90
CA PRO A 112 -26.68 -17.08 3.34
C PRO A 112 -25.81 -15.92 2.87
N GLU A 113 -26.44 -14.85 2.36
CA GLU A 113 -25.78 -13.54 2.30
C GLU A 113 -25.20 -13.29 3.70
N ASP A 114 -23.97 -12.76 3.80
CA ASP A 114 -23.26 -12.65 5.10
C ASP A 114 -24.21 -12.10 6.19
N PRO A 115 -24.71 -12.96 7.09
CA PRO A 115 -25.79 -12.56 8.02
C PRO A 115 -25.27 -11.64 9.14
N HIS A 116 -23.94 -11.45 9.23
CA HIS A 116 -23.34 -10.75 10.36
C HIS A 116 -22.30 -9.72 9.90
N PRO A 117 -22.74 -8.55 9.38
CA PRO A 117 -21.80 -7.47 9.07
C PRO A 117 -21.07 -7.05 10.35
N VAL A 118 -19.77 -6.82 10.24
CA VAL A 118 -18.97 -6.29 11.34
C VAL A 118 -19.32 -4.83 11.54
N VAL A 119 -19.79 -4.47 12.75
CA VAL A 119 -20.05 -3.08 13.10
C VAL A 119 -18.92 -2.55 13.98
N ILE A 120 -18.15 -1.64 13.44
CA ILE A 120 -17.06 -0.94 14.15
C ILE A 120 -17.62 0.33 14.80
N GLY A 121 -17.23 0.58 16.05
CA GLY A 121 -17.65 1.78 16.78
C GLY A 121 -19.15 1.82 17.08
N ARG A 122 -19.73 0.77 17.63
CA ARG A 122 -21.19 0.66 17.93
C ARG A 122 -21.72 1.84 18.77
N GLY A 123 -20.88 2.44 19.61
CA GLY A 123 -21.25 3.61 20.43
C GLY A 123 -20.96 4.96 19.76
N ARG A 124 -20.50 4.99 18.50
CA ARG A 124 -20.23 6.24 17.78
C ARG A 124 -21.51 6.82 17.16
N PRO A 125 -21.60 8.16 16.99
CA PRO A 125 -22.74 8.76 16.28
C PRO A 125 -22.94 8.26 14.86
N ARG A 126 -21.84 7.87 14.17
CA ARG A 126 -21.85 7.24 12.84
C ARG A 126 -21.02 5.95 12.88
N PRO A 127 -21.57 4.83 13.38
CA PRO A 127 -20.86 3.56 13.37
C PRO A 127 -20.59 3.11 11.93
N PHE A 128 -19.53 2.34 11.74
CA PHE A 128 -19.16 1.82 10.43
C PHE A 128 -19.58 0.36 10.29
N VAL A 129 -20.52 0.12 9.41
CA VAL A 129 -20.94 -1.24 9.02
C VAL A 129 -20.05 -1.73 7.90
N VAL A 130 -19.11 -2.61 8.22
CA VAL A 130 -18.20 -3.23 7.24
C VAL A 130 -18.93 -4.43 6.63
N ARG A 131 -19.28 -4.32 5.36
CA ARG A 131 -20.06 -5.32 4.64
C ARG A 131 -19.20 -6.45 4.09
N SER A 132 -18.01 -6.12 3.58
CA SER A 132 -17.07 -7.09 3.02
C SER A 132 -16.02 -7.51 4.05
N ARG A 133 -15.72 -8.80 4.12
CA ARG A 133 -14.60 -9.32 4.93
C ARG A 133 -13.26 -9.10 4.28
N VAL A 134 -13.23 -8.87 2.97
CA VAL A 134 -12.02 -8.54 2.19
C VAL A 134 -12.11 -7.09 1.75
N ASN A 135 -11.14 -6.29 2.15
CA ASN A 135 -11.12 -4.85 1.90
C ASN A 135 -9.78 -4.41 1.31
N ILE A 136 -9.72 -3.21 0.77
CA ILE A 136 -8.50 -2.69 0.14
C ILE A 136 -7.57 -2.12 1.20
N ALA A 137 -6.39 -2.74 1.32
CA ALA A 137 -5.34 -2.35 2.27
C ALA A 137 -4.85 -0.90 2.07
N PRO A 138 -4.22 -0.28 3.09
CA PRO A 138 -3.72 1.08 3.01
C PRO A 138 -2.71 1.29 1.87
N MET A 139 -3.07 2.12 0.90
CA MET A 139 -2.22 2.46 -0.25
C MET A 139 -2.37 3.94 -0.60
N SER A 140 -1.27 4.69 -0.49
CA SER A 140 -1.29 6.14 -0.70
C SER A 140 -1.20 6.52 -2.17
N PHE A 141 -1.93 7.57 -2.55
CA PHE A 141 -1.66 8.29 -3.80
C PHE A 141 -0.26 8.91 -3.75
N GLY A 142 0.52 8.71 -4.80
CA GLY A 142 1.94 9.04 -4.86
C GLY A 142 2.87 7.85 -4.64
N ALA A 143 2.46 6.86 -3.83
CA ALA A 143 3.03 5.50 -3.91
C ALA A 143 2.40 4.75 -5.09
N LEU A 144 1.08 4.83 -5.24
CA LEU A 144 0.35 4.39 -6.42
C LEU A 144 0.02 5.58 -7.35
N SER A 145 -0.20 5.30 -8.63
CA SER A 145 -0.69 6.25 -9.62
C SER A 145 -2.17 6.58 -9.41
N ALA A 146 -2.62 7.70 -9.98
CA ALA A 146 -4.03 8.09 -10.00
C ALA A 146 -4.93 6.97 -10.55
N ALA A 147 -4.56 6.40 -11.70
CA ALA A 147 -5.32 5.31 -12.33
C ALA A 147 -5.44 4.07 -11.44
N ALA A 148 -4.37 3.70 -10.71
CA ALA A 148 -4.38 2.56 -9.82
C ALA A 148 -5.28 2.80 -8.59
N VAL A 149 -5.21 3.99 -7.97
CA VAL A 149 -6.07 4.34 -6.83
C VAL A 149 -7.53 4.41 -7.24
N THR A 150 -7.83 5.03 -8.40
CA THR A 150 -9.18 5.09 -8.97
C THR A 150 -9.76 3.69 -9.19
N ALA A 151 -9.01 2.81 -9.87
CA ALA A 151 -9.47 1.45 -10.14
C ALA A 151 -9.75 0.66 -8.84
N LEU A 152 -8.90 0.83 -7.82
CA LEU A 152 -9.10 0.20 -6.52
C LEU A 152 -10.32 0.77 -5.78
N ALA A 153 -10.53 2.09 -5.83
CA ALA A 153 -11.67 2.74 -5.19
C ALA A 153 -13.01 2.32 -5.83
N GLU A 154 -13.06 2.30 -7.17
CA GLU A 154 -14.24 1.85 -7.92
C GLU A 154 -14.50 0.35 -7.70
N GLY A 155 -13.46 -0.48 -7.73
CA GLY A 155 -13.56 -1.90 -7.44
C GLY A 155 -14.03 -2.19 -6.02
N ALA A 156 -13.52 -1.44 -5.03
CA ALA A 156 -13.97 -1.55 -3.64
C ALA A 156 -15.45 -1.20 -3.50
N ALA A 157 -15.90 -0.09 -4.10
CA ALA A 157 -17.30 0.32 -4.09
C ALA A 157 -18.21 -0.74 -4.73
N ALA A 158 -17.82 -1.26 -5.90
CA ALA A 158 -18.57 -2.31 -6.60
C ALA A 158 -18.70 -3.62 -5.80
N ALA A 159 -17.68 -3.94 -4.99
CA ALA A 159 -17.64 -5.13 -4.14
C ALA A 159 -18.25 -4.92 -2.74
N GLY A 160 -18.75 -3.73 -2.41
CA GLY A 160 -19.22 -3.39 -1.06
C GLY A 160 -18.09 -3.38 -0.02
N ALA A 161 -16.85 -3.25 -0.47
CA ALA A 161 -15.65 -3.14 0.36
C ALA A 161 -15.29 -1.66 0.62
N TYR A 162 -14.44 -1.42 1.60
CA TYR A 162 -13.81 -0.10 1.76
C TYR A 162 -12.40 -0.05 1.17
N ILE A 163 -11.95 1.16 0.87
CA ILE A 163 -10.55 1.45 0.57
C ILE A 163 -9.92 2.24 1.72
N ASN A 164 -8.66 1.93 2.07
CA ASN A 164 -7.90 2.71 3.03
C ASN A 164 -6.92 3.64 2.28
N THR A 165 -6.88 4.92 2.66
CA THR A 165 -6.07 5.94 1.97
C THR A 165 -4.57 5.74 2.06
N GLY A 166 -4.11 4.91 2.99
CA GLY A 166 -2.71 4.97 3.39
C GLY A 166 -2.33 6.32 4.01
N GLU A 167 -1.08 6.47 4.37
CA GLU A 167 -0.57 7.65 5.10
C GLU A 167 -0.30 8.90 4.23
N GLY A 168 -0.68 8.89 2.95
CA GLY A 168 -0.43 9.99 2.01
C GLY A 168 -1.46 11.11 2.00
N GLY A 169 -2.47 11.01 2.85
CA GLY A 169 -3.66 11.88 2.83
C GLY A 169 -4.75 11.36 1.89
N LEU A 170 -5.93 11.92 2.00
CA LEU A 170 -7.09 11.59 1.18
C LEU A 170 -7.01 12.32 -0.15
N SER A 171 -6.97 11.58 -1.25
CA SER A 171 -6.97 12.12 -2.61
C SER A 171 -8.35 12.04 -3.27
N PRO A 172 -8.63 12.84 -4.32
CA PRO A 172 -9.87 12.73 -5.10
C PRO A 172 -10.04 11.32 -5.69
N TYR A 173 -8.95 10.64 -5.98
CA TYR A 173 -8.95 9.29 -6.56
C TYR A 173 -9.46 8.23 -5.58
N HIS A 174 -9.23 8.38 -4.27
CA HIS A 174 -9.84 7.52 -3.26
C HIS A 174 -11.35 7.70 -3.16
N LEU A 175 -11.86 8.87 -3.53
CA LEU A 175 -13.28 9.21 -3.49
C LEU A 175 -14.02 8.87 -4.77
N SER A 176 -13.32 8.60 -5.88
CA SER A 176 -13.91 8.45 -7.23
C SER A 176 -14.95 7.34 -7.32
N GLY A 177 -14.79 6.25 -6.59
CA GLY A 177 -15.73 5.14 -6.58
C GLY A 177 -17.02 5.39 -5.80
N GLY A 178 -17.15 6.48 -5.05
CA GLY A 178 -18.31 6.75 -4.20
C GLY A 178 -18.48 5.81 -3.00
N GLY A 179 -17.53 4.87 -2.80
CA GLY A 179 -17.57 3.86 -1.74
C GLY A 179 -17.05 4.35 -0.39
N ASP A 180 -17.04 3.44 0.57
CA ASP A 180 -16.57 3.69 1.93
C ASP A 180 -15.04 3.84 1.98
N VAL A 181 -14.54 4.83 2.71
CA VAL A 181 -13.12 5.14 2.86
C VAL A 181 -12.71 5.13 4.33
N VAL A 182 -11.60 4.47 4.63
CA VAL A 182 -10.88 4.60 5.90
C VAL A 182 -9.74 5.60 5.71
N PHE A 183 -9.74 6.70 6.46
CA PHE A 183 -8.71 7.71 6.37
C PHE A 183 -7.57 7.42 7.34
N GLN A 184 -6.41 7.03 6.80
CA GLN A 184 -5.24 6.71 7.61
C GLN A 184 -4.37 7.94 7.85
N ILE A 185 -4.00 8.17 9.11
CA ILE A 185 -3.08 9.23 9.53
C ILE A 185 -1.79 8.58 10.01
N GLY A 186 -0.68 8.82 9.29
CA GLY A 186 0.65 8.40 9.70
C GLY A 186 1.38 9.48 10.51
N PRO A 187 2.61 9.20 10.98
CA PRO A 187 3.40 10.12 11.80
C PRO A 187 3.69 11.48 11.14
N ALA A 188 3.74 11.55 9.82
CA ALA A 188 3.87 12.81 9.08
C ALA A 188 2.57 13.61 8.98
N LYS A 189 1.42 13.03 9.36
CA LYS A 189 0.10 13.67 9.41
C LYS A 189 -0.35 14.26 8.06
N TYR A 190 0.08 13.66 6.94
CA TYR A 190 -0.25 14.15 5.60
C TYR A 190 -1.77 14.24 5.37
N GLY A 191 -2.17 15.33 4.72
CA GLY A 191 -3.57 15.65 4.44
C GLY A 191 -4.32 16.31 5.59
N VAL A 192 -3.79 16.20 6.81
CA VAL A 192 -4.32 16.80 8.04
C VAL A 192 -3.22 17.43 8.89
N ARG A 193 -2.25 18.08 8.25
CA ARG A 193 -1.13 18.73 8.94
C ARG A 193 -1.16 20.25 8.79
N THR A 194 -0.65 20.94 9.80
CA THR A 194 -0.35 22.37 9.72
C THR A 194 0.94 22.61 8.92
N PRO A 195 1.25 23.84 8.50
CA PRO A 195 2.53 24.16 7.86
C PRO A 195 3.75 23.77 8.72
N GLU A 196 3.64 23.85 10.04
CA GLU A 196 4.68 23.51 11.01
C GLU A 196 4.86 21.99 11.15
N GLY A 197 3.90 21.21 10.64
CA GLY A 197 3.94 19.74 10.67
C GLY A 197 3.17 19.10 11.82
N ASP A 198 2.39 19.88 12.55
CA ASP A 198 1.50 19.37 13.58
C ASP A 198 0.16 18.90 13.03
N LEU A 199 -0.64 18.20 13.84
CA LEU A 199 -1.97 17.77 13.43
C LEU A 199 -2.93 18.98 13.40
N ASP A 200 -3.54 19.20 12.23
CA ASP A 200 -4.61 20.17 12.06
C ASP A 200 -5.94 19.53 12.46
N TRP A 201 -6.34 19.80 13.70
CA TRP A 201 -7.56 19.24 14.27
C TRP A 201 -8.84 19.70 13.55
N ALA A 202 -8.84 20.89 12.98
CA ALA A 202 -9.97 21.39 12.21
C ALA A 202 -10.15 20.60 10.91
N ARG A 203 -9.05 20.25 10.25
CA ARG A 203 -9.08 19.39 9.07
C ARG A 203 -9.52 17.95 9.41
N VAL A 204 -9.09 17.42 10.55
CA VAL A 204 -9.57 16.09 11.02
C VAL A 204 -11.08 16.13 11.21
N GLU A 205 -11.61 17.16 11.87
CA GLU A 205 -13.05 17.34 12.06
C GLU A 205 -13.80 17.48 10.72
N GLN A 206 -13.26 18.29 9.80
CA GLN A 206 -13.82 18.48 8.45
C GLN A 206 -13.93 17.15 7.71
N TRP A 207 -12.86 16.36 7.65
CA TRP A 207 -12.88 15.05 7.00
C TRP A 207 -13.78 14.05 7.72
N GLY A 208 -13.87 14.11 9.05
CA GLY A 208 -14.79 13.28 9.82
C GLY A 208 -16.27 13.48 9.47
N ARG A 209 -16.63 14.64 8.93
CA ARG A 209 -18.00 14.95 8.45
C ARG A 209 -18.24 14.50 7.01
N HIS A 210 -17.19 14.16 6.24
CA HIS A 210 -17.33 13.71 4.86
C HIS A 210 -18.08 12.38 4.82
N SER A 211 -19.07 12.26 3.93
CA SER A 211 -19.98 11.09 3.88
C SER A 211 -19.27 9.76 3.63
N GLN A 212 -18.27 9.75 2.75
CA GLN A 212 -17.49 8.56 2.39
C GLN A 212 -16.44 8.19 3.44
N VAL A 213 -15.99 9.12 4.29
CA VAL A 213 -15.05 8.80 5.37
C VAL A 213 -15.81 8.10 6.49
N ARG A 214 -15.57 6.80 6.63
CA ARG A 214 -16.30 5.93 7.55
C ARG A 214 -15.53 5.63 8.83
N ALA A 215 -14.22 5.77 8.81
CA ALA A 215 -13.36 5.62 9.97
C ALA A 215 -12.05 6.37 9.78
N PHE A 216 -11.39 6.71 10.89
CA PHE A 216 -9.98 7.09 10.91
C PHE A 216 -9.13 5.96 11.44
N GLU A 217 -7.88 5.90 10.97
CA GLU A 217 -6.88 4.92 11.41
C GLU A 217 -5.56 5.61 11.72
N VAL A 218 -5.11 5.57 12.97
CA VAL A 218 -3.81 6.10 13.40
C VAL A 218 -2.76 5.02 13.19
N LYS A 219 -1.83 5.23 12.25
CA LYS A 219 -0.79 4.26 11.89
C LYS A 219 0.42 4.41 12.78
N LEU A 220 0.65 3.45 13.68
CA LEU A 220 1.82 3.43 14.57
C LEU A 220 3.05 2.82 13.88
N SER A 221 2.86 1.75 13.11
CA SER A 221 3.95 1.03 12.44
C SER A 221 3.48 0.26 11.21
N GLN A 222 4.40 -0.35 10.49
CA GLN A 222 4.10 -1.28 9.39
C GLN A 222 5.15 -2.39 9.32
N GLY A 223 4.73 -3.60 8.93
CA GLY A 223 5.58 -4.79 8.89
C GLY A 223 6.66 -4.75 7.81
N ALA A 224 6.41 -4.11 6.67
CA ALA A 224 7.36 -4.07 5.54
C ALA A 224 8.67 -3.31 5.82
N LYS A 225 8.68 -2.39 6.78
CA LYS A 225 9.87 -1.60 7.16
C LYS A 225 9.82 -1.23 8.65
N PRO A 226 10.05 -2.18 9.55
CA PRO A 226 10.01 -1.92 10.98
C PRO A 226 11.03 -0.87 11.41
N GLY A 227 10.61 0.08 12.26
CA GLY A 227 11.48 1.14 12.80
C GLY A 227 11.92 2.20 11.79
N LYS A 228 11.38 2.19 10.57
CA LYS A 228 11.69 3.17 9.52
C LYS A 228 10.46 3.99 9.16
N GLY A 229 10.66 5.28 8.92
CA GLY A 229 9.63 6.17 8.38
C GLY A 229 9.42 5.99 6.88
N GLY A 230 8.42 6.70 6.34
CA GLY A 230 8.15 6.75 4.90
C GLY A 230 9.09 7.71 4.17
N ILE A 231 9.44 7.36 2.94
CA ILE A 231 10.19 8.24 2.04
C ILE A 231 9.43 8.33 0.72
N LEU A 232 9.21 9.57 0.23
CA LEU A 232 8.79 9.83 -1.14
C LEU A 232 9.87 10.72 -1.79
N PRO A 233 10.58 10.23 -2.82
CA PRO A 233 11.62 11.00 -3.50
C PRO A 233 11.08 12.28 -4.14
N ALA A 234 11.88 13.34 -4.17
CA ALA A 234 11.53 14.67 -4.71
C ALA A 234 10.92 14.60 -6.12
N ALA A 235 11.47 13.75 -6.99
CA ALA A 235 10.98 13.56 -8.36
C ALA A 235 9.53 13.04 -8.45
N LYS A 236 8.99 12.47 -7.36
CA LYS A 236 7.60 11.99 -7.27
C LYS A 236 6.66 12.99 -6.58
N VAL A 237 7.19 14.04 -5.94
CA VAL A 237 6.37 15.04 -5.24
C VAL A 237 5.95 16.13 -6.24
N SER A 238 4.90 15.84 -7.01
CA SER A 238 4.24 16.80 -7.89
C SER A 238 3.48 17.86 -7.09
N GLU A 239 3.04 18.95 -7.73
CA GLU A 239 2.18 19.97 -7.13
C GLU A 239 0.91 19.37 -6.53
N GLU A 240 0.29 18.42 -7.22
CA GLU A 240 -0.90 17.73 -6.76
C GLU A 240 -0.64 16.92 -5.48
N ILE A 241 0.43 16.10 -5.47
CA ILE A 241 0.81 15.33 -4.28
C ILE A 241 1.18 16.25 -3.13
N ALA A 242 1.90 17.34 -3.42
CA ALA A 242 2.27 18.35 -2.45
C ALA A 242 1.03 18.99 -1.79
N GLY A 243 0.04 19.39 -2.59
CA GLY A 243 -1.22 19.95 -2.13
C GLY A 243 -2.02 18.99 -1.24
N ILE A 244 -2.13 17.71 -1.65
CA ILE A 244 -2.84 16.68 -0.87
C ILE A 244 -2.12 16.41 0.45
N ARG A 245 -0.79 16.32 0.45
CA ARG A 245 0.01 16.02 1.64
C ARG A 245 0.22 17.21 2.57
N GLY A 246 0.07 18.44 2.09
CA GLY A 246 0.39 19.66 2.81
C GLY A 246 1.92 19.83 2.97
N ILE A 247 2.69 19.66 1.89
CA ILE A 247 4.16 19.75 1.84
C ILE A 247 4.62 20.55 0.63
N PRO A 248 5.87 21.04 0.61
CA PRO A 248 6.42 21.70 -0.58
C PRO A 248 6.60 20.75 -1.76
N ALA A 249 6.22 21.19 -2.96
CA ALA A 249 6.43 20.43 -4.20
C ALA A 249 7.92 20.32 -4.55
N GLY A 250 8.30 19.25 -5.24
CA GLY A 250 9.68 19.04 -5.71
C GLY A 250 10.71 18.76 -4.60
N HIS A 251 10.28 18.58 -3.36
CA HIS A 251 11.15 18.23 -2.24
C HIS A 251 10.86 16.80 -1.76
N SER A 252 11.92 16.06 -1.41
CA SER A 252 11.75 14.73 -0.81
C SER A 252 10.96 14.82 0.48
N SER A 253 9.97 13.96 0.62
CA SER A 253 9.11 13.91 1.80
C SER A 253 9.52 12.74 2.69
N HIS A 254 9.76 13.02 3.96
CA HIS A 254 10.16 12.05 4.96
C HIS A 254 9.11 12.00 6.08
N SER A 255 8.61 10.80 6.36
CA SER A 255 7.77 10.55 7.52
C SER A 255 8.64 10.07 8.68
N PRO A 256 8.49 10.59 9.90
CA PRO A 256 9.22 10.07 11.05
C PRO A 256 8.82 8.62 11.35
N PRO A 257 9.65 7.84 12.07
CA PRO A 257 9.37 6.44 12.37
C PRO A 257 8.25 6.25 13.41
N ARG A 258 7.89 7.28 14.15
CA ARG A 258 6.81 7.27 15.14
C ARG A 258 6.12 8.63 15.25
N PHE A 259 4.95 8.65 15.87
CA PHE A 259 4.32 9.90 16.28
C PHE A 259 5.16 10.61 17.35
N THR A 260 5.20 11.94 17.27
CA THR A 260 5.82 12.81 18.29
C THR A 260 4.82 13.29 19.33
N ALA A 261 3.52 13.14 19.06
CA ALA A 261 2.44 13.58 19.93
C ALA A 261 2.24 12.70 21.17
N PHE A 262 2.79 11.49 21.17
CA PHE A 262 2.73 10.55 22.29
C PHE A 262 3.95 9.62 22.26
N SER A 263 4.29 9.04 23.41
CA SER A 263 5.46 8.15 23.57
C SER A 263 5.15 6.84 24.33
N ASP A 264 3.92 6.69 24.81
CA ASP A 264 3.45 5.54 25.55
C ASP A 264 1.97 5.24 25.24
N VAL A 265 1.44 4.18 25.81
CA VAL A 265 0.07 3.69 25.60
C VAL A 265 -0.96 4.70 26.10
N ARG A 266 -0.72 5.35 27.23
CA ARG A 266 -1.65 6.36 27.78
C ARG A 266 -1.76 7.57 26.86
N GLY A 267 -0.63 8.10 26.43
CA GLY A 267 -0.59 9.19 25.46
C GLY A 267 -1.25 8.83 24.13
N LEU A 268 -1.09 7.60 23.65
CA LEU A 268 -1.81 7.08 22.49
C LEU A 268 -3.33 7.08 22.72
N ILE A 269 -3.79 6.58 23.86
CA ILE A 269 -5.22 6.57 24.20
C ILE A 269 -5.77 7.99 24.28
N ASP A 270 -5.07 8.91 24.94
CA ASP A 270 -5.49 10.31 25.02
C ASP A 270 -5.58 10.96 23.65
N PHE A 271 -4.63 10.66 22.74
CA PHE A 271 -4.66 11.14 21.37
C PHE A 271 -5.87 10.57 20.59
N VAL A 272 -6.13 9.27 20.71
CA VAL A 272 -7.29 8.60 20.09
C VAL A 272 -8.59 9.17 20.64
N GLU A 273 -8.72 9.35 21.96
CA GLU A 273 -9.92 9.91 22.59
C GLU A 273 -10.19 11.36 22.15
N ARG A 274 -9.12 12.17 22.00
CA ARG A 274 -9.26 13.51 21.43
C ARG A 274 -9.80 13.46 20.00
N MET A 275 -9.32 12.56 19.16
CA MET A 275 -9.89 12.37 17.83
C MET A 275 -11.36 11.93 17.91
N ARG A 276 -11.66 10.94 18.77
CA ARG A 276 -13.02 10.44 18.98
C ARG A 276 -14.00 11.52 19.43
N ALA A 277 -13.55 12.49 20.18
CA ALA A 277 -14.39 13.62 20.59
C ALA A 277 -14.72 14.57 19.43
N LEU A 278 -13.85 14.67 18.43
CA LEU A 278 -14.00 15.59 17.30
C LEU A 278 -14.78 14.98 16.12
N VAL A 279 -14.65 13.68 15.89
CA VAL A 279 -15.25 13.04 14.71
C VAL A 279 -16.41 12.12 15.07
N PRO A 280 -17.47 12.05 14.26
CA PRO A 280 -18.62 11.18 14.53
C PRO A 280 -18.37 9.70 14.21
N VAL A 281 -17.30 9.40 13.48
CA VAL A 281 -16.94 8.07 12.97
C VAL A 281 -15.97 7.34 13.89
N PRO A 282 -15.81 6.01 13.78
CA PRO A 282 -14.81 5.25 14.54
C PRO A 282 -13.38 5.74 14.31
N VAL A 283 -12.56 5.60 15.35
CA VAL A 283 -11.11 5.85 15.32
C VAL A 283 -10.37 4.59 15.77
N GLY A 284 -9.59 4.00 14.88
CA GLY A 284 -8.78 2.82 15.14
C GLY A 284 -7.29 3.13 15.15
N VAL A 285 -6.51 2.12 15.46
CA VAL A 285 -5.05 2.14 15.36
C VAL A 285 -4.56 0.99 14.48
N LYS A 286 -3.46 1.22 13.75
CA LYS A 286 -2.76 0.18 12.99
C LYS A 286 -1.37 -0.01 13.54
N VAL A 287 -1.01 -1.26 13.81
CA VAL A 287 0.28 -1.65 14.39
C VAL A 287 0.81 -2.94 13.77
N ALA A 288 2.11 -3.01 13.54
CA ALA A 288 2.82 -4.26 13.34
C ALA A 288 3.24 -4.79 14.72
N LEU A 289 2.81 -6.00 15.04
CA LEU A 289 3.15 -6.62 16.32
C LEU A 289 4.62 -7.04 16.33
N GLY A 290 5.40 -6.46 17.21
CA GLY A 290 6.83 -6.73 17.34
C GLY A 290 7.29 -6.76 18.80
N GLU A 291 6.80 -5.85 19.60
CA GLU A 291 7.08 -5.79 21.04
C GLU A 291 5.98 -6.54 21.82
N ALA A 292 6.37 -7.57 22.56
CA ALA A 292 5.43 -8.46 23.21
C ALA A 292 4.54 -7.78 24.27
N GLY A 293 5.06 -6.76 24.97
CA GLY A 293 4.32 -6.08 26.04
C GLY A 293 3.29 -5.05 25.56
N PHE A 294 3.36 -4.57 24.32
CA PHE A 294 2.49 -3.48 23.84
C PHE A 294 1.00 -3.83 23.90
N ILE A 295 0.63 -5.01 23.43
CA ILE A 295 -0.79 -5.41 23.41
C ILE A 295 -1.31 -5.66 24.84
N ASP A 296 -0.47 -6.22 25.71
CA ASP A 296 -0.84 -6.45 27.11
C ASP A 296 -1.05 -5.13 27.84
N GLU A 297 -0.16 -4.16 27.65
CA GLU A 297 -0.28 -2.81 28.22
C GLU A 297 -1.52 -2.08 27.67
N LEU A 298 -1.76 -2.14 26.36
CA LEU A 298 -2.95 -1.58 25.75
C LEU A 298 -4.23 -2.24 26.28
N ALA A 299 -4.26 -3.54 26.39
CA ALA A 299 -5.41 -4.27 26.91
C ALA A 299 -5.67 -3.94 28.39
N ALA A 300 -4.62 -3.86 29.20
CA ALA A 300 -4.72 -3.47 30.60
C ALA A 300 -5.28 -2.04 30.78
N GLU A 301 -4.78 -1.08 29.98
CA GLU A 301 -5.25 0.31 30.04
C GLU A 301 -6.69 0.44 29.54
N LEU A 302 -7.06 -0.30 28.47
CA LEU A 302 -8.44 -0.38 27.99
C LEU A 302 -9.38 -0.96 29.04
N ALA A 303 -8.98 -2.03 29.71
CA ALA A 303 -9.78 -2.67 30.78
C ALA A 303 -9.93 -1.76 32.00
N HIS A 304 -8.89 -1.00 32.33
CA HIS A 304 -8.89 -0.10 33.49
C HIS A 304 -9.72 1.16 33.24
N THR A 305 -9.63 1.76 32.06
CA THR A 305 -10.21 3.08 31.76
C THR A 305 -11.51 3.02 30.96
N GLY A 306 -11.77 1.93 30.25
CA GLY A 306 -12.84 1.81 29.26
C GLY A 306 -12.62 2.73 28.02
N ARG A 307 -11.44 3.36 27.89
CA ARG A 307 -11.07 4.31 26.85
C ARG A 307 -10.12 3.63 25.85
N GLY A 308 -10.18 4.02 24.58
CA GLY A 308 -9.25 3.53 23.58
C GLY A 308 -9.82 3.49 22.15
N PRO A 309 -9.10 2.86 21.23
CA PRO A 309 -9.52 2.77 19.83
C PRO A 309 -10.78 1.93 19.64
N ASP A 310 -11.58 2.29 18.65
CA ASP A 310 -12.77 1.52 18.26
C ASP A 310 -12.41 0.20 17.55
N TYR A 311 -11.20 0.09 16.99
CA TYR A 311 -10.64 -1.13 16.38
C TYR A 311 -9.12 -1.09 16.33
N ILE A 312 -8.51 -2.25 16.12
CA ILE A 312 -7.07 -2.41 15.91
C ILE A 312 -6.87 -3.15 14.59
N SER A 313 -6.05 -2.56 13.71
CA SER A 313 -5.56 -3.22 12.49
C SER A 313 -4.16 -3.80 12.78
N VAL A 314 -4.03 -5.11 12.67
CA VAL A 314 -2.74 -5.78 12.79
C VAL A 314 -2.11 -5.89 11.40
N ASP A 315 -0.92 -5.32 11.24
CA ASP A 315 -0.14 -5.38 10.01
C ASP A 315 0.79 -6.60 10.04
N GLY A 316 0.66 -7.47 9.05
CA GLY A 316 1.60 -8.57 8.82
C GLY A 316 2.91 -8.10 8.18
N ALA A 317 3.78 -9.05 7.84
CA ALA A 317 5.06 -8.76 7.22
C ALA A 317 4.99 -8.74 5.67
N GLU A 318 3.88 -9.15 5.08
CA GLU A 318 3.75 -9.38 3.63
C GLU A 318 3.55 -8.10 2.82
N GLY A 319 3.20 -7.00 3.45
CA GLY A 319 2.92 -5.74 2.77
C GLY A 319 4.15 -5.15 2.08
N GLY A 320 3.92 -4.44 0.98
CA GLY A 320 4.92 -3.64 0.30
C GLY A 320 5.04 -2.23 0.87
N THR A 321 5.97 -1.46 0.31
CA THR A 321 6.12 -0.03 0.60
C THR A 321 6.51 0.73 -0.67
N GLY A 322 6.07 1.98 -0.80
CA GLY A 322 6.40 2.83 -1.96
C GLY A 322 7.88 3.15 -2.07
N ALA A 323 8.59 3.26 -0.96
CA ALA A 323 10.04 3.36 -0.87
C ALA A 323 10.51 2.97 0.54
N ALA A 324 11.60 2.24 0.64
CA ALA A 324 12.29 1.92 1.88
C ALA A 324 13.79 2.17 1.69
N PRO A 325 14.52 2.54 2.75
CA PRO A 325 15.99 2.46 2.75
C PRO A 325 16.43 1.01 2.56
N LEU A 326 17.56 0.82 1.91
CA LEU A 326 18.22 -0.48 1.78
C LEU A 326 18.69 -0.98 3.15
#